data_8c90165c7eddcd19bd6fb6320ebaac0d
#
_entry.id   8c90165c7eddcd19bd6fb6320ebaac0d
#
_cell.length_a   1.000
_cell.length_b   1.000
_cell.length_c   1.000
_cell.angle_alpha   90.00
_cell.angle_beta   90.00
_cell.angle_gamma   90.00
#
_symmetry.space_group_name_H-M   'P 1'
#
loop_
_entity.id
_entity.type
_entity.pdbx_description
1 polymer ?
#
loop_
_entity_poly.entity_id
_entity_poly.type
_entity_poly.pdbx_seq_one_letter_code
_entity_poly.pdbx_strand_id
1 'polypeptide(L)'
;QRLTTLFLILGVLNRKAGDDRYKDILISNFELEEDDKEPHLLYGIRESSLYLLSDLTIYYFLNSNLSLSDLDKQPWFLNSYNNDPTIISIKCAIETIEAKLASNDDNEKPDIYSFGDFLIERLKFLFYDMNNRLNGEETFVVINTTGEPLTANQNLKPLIIKENESYTREEQTENGQA
;
A
#
# COMPACT_ATOMS: atom_id res chain seq x y z
N GLN A 1 -0.36 4.11 -3.76
CA GLN A 1 -0.56 4.89 -2.51
C GLN A 1 -2.01 4.81 -2.03
N ARG A 2 -3.01 5.19 -2.82
CA ARG A 2 -4.43 5.22 -2.40
C ARG A 2 -4.96 3.84 -2.00
N LEU A 3 -4.65 2.79 -2.77
CA LEU A 3 -5.01 1.42 -2.42
C LEU A 3 -4.33 0.96 -1.13
N THR A 4 -3.05 1.27 -0.97
CA THR A 4 -2.31 0.95 0.26
C THR A 4 -2.96 1.64 1.47
N THR A 5 -3.24 2.94 1.37
CA THR A 5 -3.90 3.68 2.45
C THR A 5 -5.26 3.07 2.80
N LEU A 6 -6.06 2.71 1.79
CA LEU A 6 -7.37 2.08 2.01
C LEU A 6 -7.23 0.72 2.71
N PHE A 7 -6.26 -0.09 2.28
CA PHE A 7 -5.96 -1.36 2.91
C PHE A 7 -5.56 -1.21 4.38
N LEU A 8 -4.69 -0.22 4.69
CA LEU A 8 -4.30 0.09 6.07
C LEU A 8 -5.50 0.55 6.91
N ILE A 9 -6.40 1.36 6.34
CA ILE A 9 -7.64 1.78 7.04
C ILE A 9 -8.50 0.56 7.37
N LEU A 10 -8.75 -0.32 6.40
CA LEU A 10 -9.53 -1.54 6.62
C LEU A 10 -8.88 -2.46 7.65
N GLY A 11 -7.54 -2.59 7.62
CA GLY A 11 -6.80 -3.35 8.62
C GLY A 11 -6.99 -2.80 10.04
N VAL A 12 -6.86 -1.49 10.22
CA VAL A 12 -7.06 -0.85 11.53
C VAL A 12 -8.53 -0.96 11.97
N LEU A 13 -9.48 -0.83 11.05
CA LEU A 13 -10.91 -1.01 11.36
C LEU A 13 -11.20 -2.44 11.81
N ASN A 14 -10.68 -3.46 11.12
CA ASN A 14 -10.84 -4.86 11.52
C ASN A 14 -10.31 -5.11 12.94
N ARG A 15 -9.10 -4.60 13.20
CA ARG A 15 -8.47 -4.70 14.50
C ARG A 15 -9.31 -4.03 15.61
N LYS A 16 -9.86 -2.84 15.37
CA LYS A 16 -10.67 -2.11 16.34
C LYS A 16 -12.07 -2.70 16.52
N ALA A 17 -12.65 -3.29 15.49
CA ALA A 17 -13.92 -4.00 15.55
C ALA A 17 -13.82 -5.27 16.42
N GLY A 18 -12.71 -6.02 16.26
CA GLY A 18 -12.42 -7.23 17.05
C GLY A 18 -13.33 -8.42 16.75
N ASP A 19 -14.15 -8.33 15.70
CA ASP A 19 -15.13 -9.35 15.28
C ASP A 19 -14.82 -9.97 13.92
N ASP A 20 -13.61 -9.75 13.41
CA ASP A 20 -13.12 -10.27 12.12
C ASP A 20 -13.96 -9.85 10.89
N ARG A 21 -14.80 -8.80 11.01
CA ARG A 21 -15.76 -8.36 10.00
C ARG A 21 -15.16 -8.05 8.64
N TYR A 22 -13.93 -7.53 8.61
CA TYR A 22 -13.25 -7.13 7.38
C TYR A 22 -12.14 -8.09 6.98
N LYS A 23 -12.04 -9.23 7.63
CA LYS A 23 -10.97 -10.20 7.47
C LYS A 23 -10.86 -10.74 6.05
N ASP A 24 -12.01 -11.12 5.44
CA ASP A 24 -12.06 -11.65 4.08
C ASP A 24 -11.62 -10.65 2.99
N ILE A 25 -11.54 -9.36 3.34
CA ILE A 25 -11.02 -8.33 2.44
C ILE A 25 -9.50 -8.17 2.59
N LEU A 26 -8.98 -8.51 3.76
CA LEU A 26 -7.56 -8.35 4.06
C LEU A 26 -6.72 -9.54 3.62
N ILE A 27 -7.24 -10.76 3.77
CA ILE A 27 -6.52 -12.00 3.47
C ILE A 27 -7.37 -12.97 2.65
N SER A 28 -6.67 -13.75 1.81
CA SER A 28 -7.20 -14.95 1.18
C SER A 28 -7.00 -16.17 2.09
N ASN A 29 -7.70 -17.27 1.77
CA ASN A 29 -7.51 -18.56 2.43
C ASN A 29 -7.57 -18.50 3.96
N PHE A 30 -8.56 -17.81 4.47
CA PHE A 30 -8.76 -17.55 5.89
C PHE A 30 -8.75 -18.80 6.79
N GLU A 31 -9.21 -19.94 6.27
CA GLU A 31 -9.27 -21.21 7.02
C GLU A 31 -7.93 -21.96 7.09
N LEU A 32 -6.92 -21.50 6.33
CA LEU A 32 -5.61 -22.14 6.30
C LEU A 32 -4.75 -21.75 7.52
N GLU A 33 -3.67 -22.49 7.73
CA GLU A 33 -2.63 -22.16 8.70
C GLU A 33 -2.09 -20.74 8.47
N GLU A 34 -1.50 -20.12 9.51
CA GLU A 34 -1.00 -18.74 9.41
C GLU A 34 0.00 -18.55 8.27
N ASP A 35 0.87 -19.54 8.05
CA ASP A 35 1.91 -19.50 7.01
C ASP A 35 1.35 -19.59 5.58
N ASP A 36 0.11 -20.07 5.42
CA ASP A 36 -0.55 -20.21 4.12
C ASP A 36 -1.50 -19.04 3.79
N LYS A 37 -1.68 -18.10 4.72
CA LYS A 37 -2.52 -16.93 4.51
C LYS A 37 -1.79 -15.86 3.71
N GLU A 38 -2.42 -15.40 2.65
CA GLU A 38 -1.88 -14.37 1.79
C GLU A 38 -2.68 -13.07 1.92
N PRO A 39 -2.04 -11.91 2.18
CA PRO A 39 -2.72 -10.64 2.14
C PRO A 39 -3.18 -10.30 0.72
N HIS A 40 -4.36 -9.70 0.58
CA HIS A 40 -4.89 -9.27 -0.72
C HIS A 40 -4.12 -8.10 -1.32
N LEU A 41 -3.36 -7.36 -0.52
CA LEU A 41 -2.46 -6.33 -0.99
C LEU A 41 -1.01 -6.75 -0.78
N LEU A 42 -0.32 -6.98 -1.89
CA LEU A 42 1.12 -7.23 -1.92
C LEU A 42 1.85 -6.04 -2.54
N TYR A 43 2.94 -5.62 -1.93
CA TYR A 43 3.80 -4.56 -2.43
C TYR A 43 5.12 -5.15 -2.92
N GLY A 44 5.08 -5.78 -4.11
CA GLY A 44 6.16 -6.61 -4.64
C GLY A 44 7.39 -5.86 -5.17
N ILE A 45 7.45 -4.51 -5.09
CA ILE A 45 8.59 -3.74 -5.59
C ILE A 45 9.83 -3.91 -4.71
N ARG A 46 9.65 -4.12 -3.41
CA ARG A 46 10.71 -4.35 -2.43
C ARG A 46 10.33 -5.51 -1.52
N GLU A 47 11.24 -6.44 -1.33
CA GLU A 47 11.06 -7.59 -0.44
C GLU A 47 10.68 -7.16 0.98
N SER A 48 11.36 -6.15 1.54
CA SER A 48 11.09 -5.63 2.88
C SER A 48 9.64 -5.19 3.06
N SER A 49 9.09 -4.46 2.07
CA SER A 49 7.71 -3.99 2.12
C SER A 49 6.70 -5.11 1.91
N LEU A 50 7.05 -6.12 1.10
CA LEU A 50 6.24 -7.32 0.87
C LEU A 50 6.07 -8.11 2.16
N TYR A 51 7.17 -8.48 2.80
CA TYR A 51 7.14 -9.22 4.05
C TYR A 51 6.47 -8.45 5.18
N LEU A 52 6.79 -7.16 5.33
CA LEU A 52 6.15 -6.33 6.35
C LEU A 52 4.63 -6.29 6.20
N LEU A 53 4.10 -6.09 4.98
CA LEU A 53 2.64 -6.02 4.77
C LEU A 53 1.98 -7.36 5.06
N SER A 54 2.64 -8.48 4.73
CA SER A 54 2.17 -9.80 5.08
C SER A 54 2.11 -9.98 6.61
N ASP A 55 3.21 -9.69 7.30
CA ASP A 55 3.32 -9.81 8.75
C ASP A 55 2.35 -8.87 9.49
N LEU A 56 2.24 -7.61 9.04
CA LEU A 56 1.26 -6.67 9.59
C LEU A 56 -0.17 -7.16 9.43
N THR A 57 -0.49 -7.77 8.29
CA THR A 57 -1.84 -8.27 8.05
C THR A 57 -2.16 -9.41 8.99
N ILE A 58 -1.28 -10.39 9.10
CA ILE A 58 -1.49 -11.59 9.90
C ILE A 58 -1.38 -11.29 11.41
N TYR A 59 -0.32 -10.63 11.83
CA TYR A 59 0.01 -10.51 13.25
C TYR A 59 -0.48 -9.22 13.91
N TYR A 60 -0.81 -8.19 13.12
CA TYR A 60 -1.29 -6.91 13.66
C TYR A 60 -2.75 -6.63 13.35
N PHE A 61 -3.17 -6.68 12.09
CA PHE A 61 -4.56 -6.33 11.72
C PHE A 61 -5.58 -7.39 12.12
N LEU A 62 -5.16 -8.65 12.20
CA LEU A 62 -5.99 -9.76 12.66
C LEU A 62 -5.83 -10.07 14.17
N ASN A 63 -4.96 -9.34 14.86
CA ASN A 63 -4.69 -9.54 16.27
C ASN A 63 -4.88 -8.24 17.06
N SER A 64 -5.92 -8.17 17.87
CA SER A 64 -6.26 -6.97 18.67
C SER A 64 -5.32 -6.73 19.86
N ASN A 65 -4.52 -7.72 20.27
CA ASN A 65 -3.74 -7.64 21.50
C ASN A 65 -2.36 -6.95 21.34
N LEU A 66 -1.87 -6.79 20.10
CA LEU A 66 -0.56 -6.19 19.84
C LEU A 66 -0.69 -4.66 19.73
N SER A 67 0.11 -3.91 20.47
CA SER A 67 0.19 -2.44 20.35
C SER A 67 1.12 -2.04 19.18
N LEU A 68 0.80 -0.93 18.51
CA LEU A 68 1.67 -0.39 17.46
C LEU A 68 3.07 -0.02 17.98
N SER A 69 3.16 0.44 19.24
CA SER A 69 4.44 0.74 19.92
C SER A 69 5.29 -0.50 20.22
N ASP A 70 4.72 -1.69 20.11
CA ASP A 70 5.41 -2.95 20.39
C ASP A 70 5.75 -3.73 19.12
N LEU A 71 5.47 -3.18 17.93
CA LEU A 71 5.79 -3.81 16.65
C LEU A 71 7.29 -4.10 16.52
N ASP A 72 8.13 -3.14 16.90
CA ASP A 72 9.59 -3.25 16.79
C ASP A 72 10.19 -4.34 17.71
N LYS A 73 9.41 -4.83 18.67
CA LYS A 73 9.81 -5.89 19.62
C LYS A 73 9.37 -7.28 19.16
N GLN A 74 8.60 -7.36 18.08
CA GLN A 74 8.07 -8.64 17.61
C GLN A 74 9.16 -9.45 16.91
N PRO A 75 9.16 -10.80 17.05
CA PRO A 75 10.16 -11.66 16.43
C PRO A 75 10.20 -11.56 14.89
N TRP A 76 9.07 -11.24 14.26
CA TRP A 76 8.95 -11.09 12.82
C TRP A 76 9.35 -9.69 12.32
N PHE A 77 9.52 -8.70 13.22
CA PHE A 77 9.90 -7.35 12.84
C PHE A 77 11.43 -7.26 12.69
N LEU A 78 11.92 -7.17 11.47
CA LEU A 78 13.34 -7.10 11.17
C LEU A 78 13.93 -5.72 11.50
N ASN A 79 15.10 -5.67 12.10
CA ASN A 79 15.81 -4.42 12.41
C ASN A 79 16.04 -3.53 11.18
N SER A 80 16.22 -4.12 10.00
CA SER A 80 16.36 -3.43 8.72
C SER A 80 15.13 -2.60 8.33
N TYR A 81 13.94 -2.97 8.82
CA TYR A 81 12.69 -2.26 8.56
C TYR A 81 12.73 -0.80 9.06
N ASN A 82 13.43 -0.53 10.14
CA ASN A 82 13.56 0.82 10.70
C ASN A 82 14.32 1.80 9.79
N ASN A 83 15.04 1.29 8.79
CA ASN A 83 15.78 2.11 7.82
C ASN A 83 15.09 2.22 6.45
N ASP A 84 13.97 1.52 6.25
CA ASP A 84 13.22 1.57 4.98
C ASP A 84 12.20 2.72 5.00
N PRO A 85 12.32 3.74 4.12
CA PRO A 85 11.40 4.88 4.09
C PRO A 85 9.94 4.47 3.83
N THR A 86 9.72 3.38 3.09
CA THR A 86 8.37 2.88 2.80
C THR A 86 7.74 2.32 4.07
N ILE A 87 8.51 1.57 4.84
CA ILE A 87 8.07 0.97 6.10
C ILE A 87 7.78 2.05 7.15
N ILE A 88 8.67 3.03 7.27
CA ILE A 88 8.47 4.19 8.15
C ILE A 88 7.16 4.90 7.77
N SER A 89 6.92 5.12 6.47
CA SER A 89 5.68 5.75 5.98
C SER A 89 4.43 4.93 6.29
N ILE A 90 4.49 3.61 6.20
CA ILE A 90 3.39 2.70 6.56
C ILE A 90 3.08 2.80 8.06
N LYS A 91 4.11 2.76 8.92
CA LYS A 91 3.94 2.93 10.38
C LYS A 91 3.29 4.26 10.72
N CYS A 92 3.80 5.37 10.19
CA CYS A 92 3.23 6.71 10.39
C CYS A 92 1.78 6.81 9.87
N ALA A 93 1.45 6.13 8.77
CA ALA A 93 0.08 6.08 8.27
C ALA A 93 -0.85 5.35 9.23
N ILE A 94 -0.43 4.20 9.76
CA ILE A 94 -1.20 3.44 10.76
C ILE A 94 -1.42 4.28 12.02
N GLU A 95 -0.37 4.92 12.55
CA GLU A 95 -0.45 5.83 13.72
C GLU A 95 -1.49 6.94 13.48
N THR A 96 -1.44 7.56 12.31
CA THR A 96 -2.36 8.63 11.92
C THR A 96 -3.81 8.13 11.85
N ILE A 97 -4.03 6.95 11.27
CA ILE A 97 -5.35 6.32 11.16
C ILE A 97 -5.87 5.98 12.56
N GLU A 98 -5.05 5.36 13.39
CA GLU A 98 -5.44 5.01 14.77
C GLU A 98 -5.80 6.23 15.61
N ALA A 99 -5.00 7.31 15.50
CA ALA A 99 -5.26 8.56 16.21
C ALA A 99 -6.59 9.20 15.78
N LYS A 100 -6.87 9.22 14.47
CA LYS A 100 -8.14 9.76 13.94
C LYS A 100 -9.35 8.92 14.37
N LEU A 101 -9.22 7.60 14.41
CA LEU A 101 -10.28 6.70 14.87
C LEU A 101 -10.45 6.67 16.40
N ALA A 102 -9.45 7.16 17.14
CA ALA A 102 -9.49 7.28 18.60
C ALA A 102 -9.86 8.69 19.09
N SER A 103 -10.20 9.62 18.19
CA SER A 103 -10.58 11.00 18.54
C SER A 103 -11.62 11.02 19.66
N ASN A 104 -11.36 11.84 20.68
CA ASN A 104 -12.25 11.94 21.85
C ASN A 104 -13.43 12.92 21.62
N ASP A 105 -13.50 13.54 20.47
CA ASP A 105 -14.64 14.38 20.11
C ASP A 105 -15.75 13.48 19.56
N ASP A 106 -16.81 13.29 20.34
CA ASP A 106 -17.95 12.44 19.97
C ASP A 106 -18.66 12.90 18.68
N ASN A 107 -18.46 14.14 18.26
CA ASN A 107 -18.97 14.67 16.99
C ASN A 107 -18.05 14.34 15.80
N GLU A 108 -16.80 14.03 16.03
CA GLU A 108 -15.80 13.71 14.99
C GLU A 108 -15.41 12.23 14.94
N LYS A 109 -15.81 11.44 15.94
CA LYS A 109 -15.47 10.02 15.99
C LYS A 109 -16.35 9.24 15.03
N PRO A 110 -15.79 8.74 13.92
CA PRO A 110 -16.57 7.91 13.01
C PRO A 110 -16.97 6.61 13.71
N ASP A 111 -18.24 6.22 13.56
CA ASP A 111 -18.64 4.86 13.91
C ASP A 111 -17.88 3.87 13.03
N ILE A 112 -17.09 3.01 13.66
CA ILE A 112 -16.17 2.08 13.01
C ILE A 112 -16.92 1.20 12.00
N TYR A 113 -18.10 0.70 12.36
CA TYR A 113 -18.89 -0.17 11.52
C TYR A 113 -19.48 0.57 10.32
N SER A 114 -20.15 1.70 10.57
CA SER A 114 -20.71 2.52 9.49
C SER A 114 -19.64 3.02 8.51
N PHE A 115 -18.47 3.39 9.02
CA PHE A 115 -17.37 3.84 8.19
C PHE A 115 -16.77 2.69 7.36
N GLY A 116 -16.56 1.52 7.96
CA GLY A 116 -16.07 0.35 7.25
C GLY A 116 -17.04 -0.14 6.17
N ASP A 117 -18.34 -0.22 6.50
CA ASP A 117 -19.38 -0.59 5.53
C ASP A 117 -19.48 0.43 4.38
N PHE A 118 -19.35 1.73 4.68
CA PHE A 118 -19.27 2.76 3.64
C PHE A 118 -18.08 2.52 2.68
N LEU A 119 -16.90 2.19 3.20
CA LEU A 119 -15.73 1.92 2.37
C LEU A 119 -15.93 0.70 1.47
N ILE A 120 -16.62 -0.33 1.95
CA ILE A 120 -16.82 -1.57 1.20
C ILE A 120 -17.95 -1.43 0.19
N GLU A 121 -19.08 -0.84 0.58
CA GLU A 121 -20.29 -0.83 -0.24
C GLU A 121 -20.35 0.37 -1.20
N ARG A 122 -19.79 1.51 -0.80
CA ARG A 122 -19.96 2.77 -1.52
C ARG A 122 -18.73 3.20 -2.31
N LEU A 123 -17.54 2.80 -1.88
CA LEU A 123 -16.33 3.11 -2.62
C LEU A 123 -16.25 2.23 -3.87
N LYS A 124 -16.11 2.86 -5.03
CA LYS A 124 -15.99 2.17 -6.31
C LYS A 124 -14.66 2.53 -6.96
N PHE A 125 -14.01 1.52 -7.53
CA PHE A 125 -12.83 1.71 -8.36
C PHE A 125 -13.23 1.73 -9.83
N LEU A 126 -12.74 2.71 -10.56
CA LEU A 126 -12.80 2.68 -12.01
C LEU A 126 -11.60 1.88 -12.51
N PHE A 127 -11.86 0.68 -13.04
CA PHE A 127 -10.84 -0.11 -13.73
C PHE A 127 -10.80 0.32 -15.19
N TYR A 128 -9.61 0.73 -15.65
CA TYR A 128 -9.36 1.05 -17.04
C TYR A 128 -8.29 0.11 -17.58
N ASP A 129 -8.69 -0.79 -18.48
CA ASP A 129 -7.76 -1.71 -19.12
C ASP A 129 -7.02 -0.99 -20.25
N MET A 130 -5.72 -0.83 -20.06
CA MET A 130 -4.82 -0.27 -21.06
C MET A 130 -4.22 -1.41 -21.89
N ASN A 131 -4.98 -1.91 -22.86
CA ASN A 131 -4.60 -3.04 -23.73
C ASN A 131 -3.24 -2.85 -24.45
N ASN A 132 -2.69 -1.64 -24.46
CA ASN A 132 -1.42 -1.32 -25.07
C ASN A 132 -0.54 -0.51 -24.12
N ARG A 133 0.68 -1.01 -23.83
CA ARG A 133 1.63 -0.40 -22.90
C ARG A 133 2.00 1.05 -23.28
N LEU A 134 2.01 1.36 -24.58
CA LEU A 134 2.29 2.73 -25.08
C LEU A 134 1.20 3.73 -24.67
N ASN A 135 -0.06 3.31 -24.63
CA ASN A 135 -1.16 4.17 -24.20
C ASN A 135 -1.20 4.37 -22.68
N GLY A 136 -0.51 3.50 -21.92
CA GLY A 136 -0.46 3.56 -20.46
C GLY A 136 0.26 4.79 -19.94
N GLU A 137 1.36 5.17 -20.55
CA GLU A 137 2.14 6.34 -20.16
C GLU A 137 1.38 7.64 -20.44
N GLU A 138 0.78 7.76 -21.64
CA GLU A 138 -0.03 8.91 -22.00
C GLU A 138 -1.25 9.05 -21.11
N THR A 139 -1.98 7.96 -20.87
CA THR A 139 -3.15 7.94 -19.99
C THR A 139 -2.77 8.28 -18.54
N PHE A 140 -1.64 7.76 -18.04
CA PHE A 140 -1.14 8.10 -16.71
C PHE A 140 -0.83 9.60 -16.59
N VAL A 141 -0.20 10.20 -17.60
CA VAL A 141 0.06 11.64 -17.65
C VAL A 141 -1.25 12.42 -17.66
N VAL A 142 -2.20 12.05 -18.52
CA VAL A 142 -3.50 12.74 -18.64
C VAL A 142 -4.28 12.67 -17.31
N ILE A 143 -4.37 11.50 -16.67
CA ILE A 143 -5.08 11.34 -15.40
C ILE A 143 -4.40 12.15 -14.27
N ASN A 144 -3.08 12.22 -14.26
CA ASN A 144 -2.36 12.99 -13.24
C ASN A 144 -2.38 14.52 -13.51
N THR A 145 -2.47 14.93 -14.75
CA THR A 145 -2.56 16.37 -15.10
C THR A 145 -3.95 16.96 -14.88
N THR A 146 -4.99 16.15 -14.79
CA THR A 146 -6.34 16.61 -14.40
C THR A 146 -6.50 16.79 -12.89
N GLY A 147 -5.50 16.40 -12.09
CA GLY A 147 -5.43 16.59 -10.65
C GLY A 147 -4.45 17.69 -10.26
N GLU A 148 -3.70 17.45 -9.19
CA GLU A 148 -2.62 18.35 -8.77
C GLU A 148 -1.47 18.29 -9.81
N PRO A 149 -0.98 19.43 -10.32
CA PRO A 149 0.06 19.43 -11.33
C PRO A 149 1.33 18.74 -10.80
N LEU A 150 1.92 17.88 -11.62
CA LEU A 150 3.16 17.20 -11.28
C LEU A 150 4.26 18.24 -10.99
N THR A 151 5.04 18.02 -9.96
CA THR A 151 6.21 18.83 -9.65
C THR A 151 7.25 18.73 -10.78
N ALA A 152 8.13 19.74 -10.91
CA ALA A 152 9.18 19.75 -11.92
C ALA A 152 10.02 18.44 -11.89
N ASN A 153 10.32 17.91 -10.70
CA ASN A 153 11.08 16.66 -10.54
C ASN A 153 10.29 15.42 -11.03
N GLN A 154 8.99 15.39 -10.87
CA GLN A 154 8.14 14.30 -11.35
C GLN A 154 8.02 14.31 -12.88
N ASN A 155 8.05 15.51 -13.50
CA ASN A 155 8.05 15.66 -14.96
C ASN A 155 9.41 15.31 -15.58
N LEU A 156 10.52 15.56 -14.87
CA LEU A 156 11.88 15.24 -15.33
C LEU A 156 12.20 13.74 -15.31
N LYS A 157 11.62 12.99 -14.37
CA LYS A 157 11.93 11.57 -14.18
C LYS A 157 11.70 10.70 -15.42
N PRO A 158 10.57 10.81 -16.14
CA PRO A 158 10.37 10.05 -17.40
C PRO A 158 11.36 10.42 -18.50
N LEU A 159 11.75 11.69 -18.58
CA LEU A 159 12.72 12.17 -19.58
C LEU A 159 14.11 11.58 -19.36
N ILE A 160 14.57 11.55 -18.08
CA ILE A 160 15.87 10.96 -17.71
C ILE A 160 15.90 9.45 -17.97
N ILE A 161 14.80 8.75 -17.70
CA ILE A 161 14.69 7.30 -17.96
C ILE A 161 14.74 7.03 -19.46
N LYS A 162 14.05 7.82 -20.26
CA LYS A 162 14.02 7.67 -21.73
C LYS A 162 15.37 7.96 -22.39
N GLU A 163 16.12 8.94 -21.89
CA GLU A 163 17.49 9.21 -22.34
C GLU A 163 18.43 8.03 -22.00
N ASN A 164 18.37 7.49 -20.79
CA ASN A 164 19.20 6.35 -20.41
C ASN A 164 18.88 5.09 -21.24
N GLU A 165 17.63 4.85 -21.61
CA GLU A 165 17.27 3.73 -22.51
C GLU A 165 17.81 3.92 -23.94
N SER A 166 17.93 5.15 -24.43
CA SER A 166 18.52 5.43 -25.74
C SER A 166 20.04 5.20 -25.74
N TYR A 167 20.75 5.63 -24.69
CA TYR A 167 22.17 5.36 -24.53
C TYR A 167 22.48 3.86 -24.47
N THR A 168 21.69 3.09 -23.72
CA THR A 168 21.91 1.63 -23.60
C THR A 168 21.66 0.90 -24.93
N ARG A 169 20.79 1.41 -25.81
CA ARG A 169 20.53 0.85 -27.13
C ARG A 169 21.66 1.17 -28.13
N GLU A 170 22.26 2.35 -28.06
CA GLU A 170 23.39 2.73 -28.93
C GLU A 170 24.64 1.93 -28.58
N GLU A 171 24.96 1.72 -27.30
CA GLU A 171 26.09 0.88 -26.88
C GLU A 171 25.94 -0.61 -27.29
N GLN A 172 24.70 -1.14 -27.33
CA GLN A 172 24.44 -2.51 -27.78
C GLN A 172 24.56 -2.66 -29.31
N THR A 173 24.34 -1.60 -30.09
CA THR A 173 24.50 -1.62 -31.54
C THR A 173 25.97 -1.46 -31.98
N GLU A 174 26.77 -0.70 -31.25
CA GLU A 174 28.19 -0.56 -31.55
C GLU A 174 29.01 -1.81 -31.17
N ASN A 175 28.64 -2.54 -30.13
CA ASN A 175 29.32 -3.78 -29.72
C ASN A 175 28.86 -5.04 -30.47
N GLY A 176 27.89 -4.93 -31.36
CA GLY A 176 27.37 -6.04 -32.19
C GLY A 176 27.98 -6.15 -33.60
N GLN A 177 28.94 -5.29 -33.96
CA GLN A 177 29.65 -5.29 -35.27
C GLN A 177 31.17 -5.47 -35.13
N ALA A 178 31.61 -6.44 -34.34
CA ALA A 178 33.01 -6.90 -34.32
C ALA A 178 33.05 -8.41 -34.48
#